data_3a8680176e94d2232b8f5330443f4e13
#
_entry.id   3a8680176e94d2232b8f5330443f4e13
#
_cell.length_a   1.000
_cell.length_b   1.000
_cell.length_c   1.000
_cell.angle_alpha   90.00
_cell.angle_beta   90.00
_cell.angle_gamma   90.00
#
_symmetry.space_group_name_H-M   'P 1'
#
loop_
_entity.id
_entity.type
_entity.pdbx_description
1 polymer ?
#
loop_
_entity_poly.entity_id
_entity_poly.type
_entity_poly.pdbx_seq_one_letter_code
_entity_poly.pdbx_strand_id
1 'polypeptide(L)'
;MTFRTDIEIARDAKKQPIQKIGARLGIPDEHLLPYGHDKAKVGQDFIRSLADRPDGKLILVTAINPTPAGEGKTTTTVGLGDGLNRIGKKAVVCIREASLGPNFGMKGGAAGGGMAQVVPMEEMNLHFTGDFHAITSAHNLLAAMIDNHIYWGNALDIDSRRVVWRRVMDMNDRALRDMVASLGGVSNGYPRQTGFDITVASEVMAILCLARDLADLERRLGDIVVAYRRDRTPVFARDLKADGAMTVLLKDAMQPNLVQTLENNPAFVHGGPFANIAHGCNSVIATTTALKLADYVVTEAGFGADLGAEKFFDIKCRKAGLRPSAAVIVATVRAMKMNGGVAKADLGSENVEAVRAGCPNLGRHIANVQSFGVPVVVAINHFATDTEAEIAAVREYVAGQGAEAVLCRHWAEGGAGAEALAHKVVALAEGGTADFAPLYPDAMGLFDKIETIATRIYHAGAVTAERAVRDQLAAWEAAGYGHLPVCMAKTQYSFSTDPTLRGAPSGHVIPVREVRLAAGAGFVVAICGEIMTMPGLPRVPSAETIRLNAAGQVEGLF
;
A
#
# COMPACT_ATOMS: atom_id res chain seq x y z
N MET A 1 15.67 19.26 25.50
CA MET A 1 15.48 19.76 24.13
C MET A 1 14.07 19.39 23.71
N THR A 2 13.21 20.33 23.41
CA THR A 2 11.90 20.07 22.80
C THR A 2 12.18 19.60 21.38
N PHE A 3 11.86 18.34 21.07
CA PHE A 3 11.95 17.85 19.70
C PHE A 3 10.89 18.58 18.87
N ARG A 4 11.31 19.08 17.69
CA ARG A 4 10.40 19.68 16.71
C ARG A 4 9.47 18.59 16.16
N THR A 5 8.23 18.95 15.94
CA THR A 5 7.25 18.06 15.30
C THR A 5 7.55 17.88 13.81
N ASP A 6 7.06 16.81 13.21
CA ASP A 6 7.26 16.54 11.78
C ASP A 6 6.71 17.67 10.90
N ILE A 7 5.58 18.27 11.28
CA ILE A 7 4.98 19.40 10.55
C ILE A 7 5.84 20.69 10.66
N GLU A 8 6.46 20.94 11.81
CA GLU A 8 7.37 22.09 11.97
C GLU A 8 8.64 21.92 11.11
N ILE A 9 9.18 20.71 11.05
CA ILE A 9 10.33 20.38 10.19
C ILE A 9 9.96 20.58 8.72
N ALA A 10 8.79 20.07 8.30
CA ALA A 10 8.32 20.18 6.92
C ALA A 10 8.07 21.64 6.49
N ARG A 11 7.57 22.50 7.39
CA ARG A 11 7.34 23.93 7.12
C ARG A 11 8.62 24.72 6.89
N ASP A 12 9.66 24.37 7.62
CA ASP A 12 10.97 25.02 7.48
C ASP A 12 11.77 24.52 6.28
N ALA A 13 11.25 23.53 5.54
CA ALA A 13 11.91 22.97 4.38
C ALA A 13 12.17 24.03 3.29
N LYS A 14 13.41 24.09 2.81
CA LYS A 14 13.80 24.95 1.68
C LYS A 14 13.47 24.25 0.38
N LYS A 15 12.18 24.23 0.03
CA LYS A 15 11.68 23.58 -1.18
C LYS A 15 12.19 24.31 -2.42
N GLN A 16 12.53 23.54 -3.45
CA GLN A 16 12.84 24.06 -4.79
C GLN A 16 11.57 24.06 -5.66
N PRO A 17 11.47 24.96 -6.63
CA PRO A 17 10.42 24.89 -7.64
C PRO A 17 10.38 23.50 -8.29
N ILE A 18 9.19 22.97 -8.51
CA ILE A 18 9.01 21.58 -8.96
C ILE A 18 9.65 21.32 -10.34
N GLN A 19 9.76 22.35 -11.17
CA GLN A 19 10.45 22.28 -12.48
C GLN A 19 11.94 21.91 -12.30
N LYS A 20 12.60 22.44 -11.25
CA LYS A 20 13.99 22.07 -10.96
C LYS A 20 14.12 20.62 -10.51
N ILE A 21 13.14 20.12 -9.78
CA ILE A 21 13.09 18.71 -9.39
C ILE A 21 12.85 17.83 -10.62
N GLY A 22 11.94 18.22 -11.51
CA GLY A 22 11.71 17.54 -12.79
C GLY A 22 12.95 17.51 -13.67
N ALA A 23 13.66 18.63 -13.77
CA ALA A 23 14.89 18.73 -14.55
C ALA A 23 15.99 17.77 -14.07
N ARG A 24 16.08 17.47 -12.75
CA ARG A 24 17.01 16.46 -12.21
C ARG A 24 16.72 15.05 -12.74
N LEU A 25 15.46 14.78 -13.11
CA LEU A 25 15.03 13.52 -13.74
C LEU A 25 15.09 13.57 -15.26
N GLY A 26 15.34 14.75 -15.84
CA GLY A 26 15.30 14.96 -17.29
C GLY A 26 13.86 15.04 -17.82
N ILE A 27 12.91 15.50 -17.00
CA ILE A 27 11.53 15.79 -17.41
C ILE A 27 11.48 17.24 -17.90
N PRO A 28 11.17 17.50 -19.18
CA PRO A 28 10.99 18.86 -19.70
C PRO A 28 9.79 19.56 -19.05
N ASP A 29 9.87 20.89 -18.89
CA ASP A 29 8.84 21.68 -18.20
C ASP A 29 7.47 21.57 -18.87
N GLU A 30 7.40 21.44 -20.20
CA GLU A 30 6.16 21.27 -20.97
C GLU A 30 5.42 19.96 -20.66
N HIS A 31 6.10 19.00 -20.05
CA HIS A 31 5.53 17.72 -19.63
C HIS A 31 5.18 17.66 -18.13
N LEU A 32 5.43 18.75 -17.40
CA LEU A 32 4.99 18.92 -16.03
C LEU A 32 3.70 19.74 -15.99
N LEU A 33 2.68 19.24 -15.32
CA LEU A 33 1.44 19.95 -15.05
C LEU A 33 1.48 20.44 -13.58
N PRO A 34 1.83 21.72 -13.34
CA PRO A 34 2.02 22.21 -11.98
C PRO A 34 0.71 22.26 -11.17
N TYR A 35 0.78 21.82 -9.94
CA TYR A 35 -0.24 21.98 -8.91
C TYR A 35 0.30 22.88 -7.80
N GLY A 36 0.53 24.15 -8.11
CA GLY A 36 1.28 25.09 -7.27
C GLY A 36 2.78 25.06 -7.59
N HIS A 37 3.61 25.47 -6.62
CA HIS A 37 5.05 25.62 -6.81
C HIS A 37 5.85 24.33 -6.52
N ASP A 38 5.31 23.45 -5.68
CA ASP A 38 6.05 22.37 -5.01
C ASP A 38 5.68 20.98 -5.51
N LYS A 39 4.68 20.86 -6.37
CA LYS A 39 4.18 19.60 -6.89
C LYS A 39 3.68 19.74 -8.32
N ALA A 40 3.81 18.67 -9.10
CA ALA A 40 3.30 18.60 -10.46
C ALA A 40 2.89 17.17 -10.81
N LYS A 41 2.00 17.02 -11.77
CA LYS A 41 1.77 15.73 -12.44
C LYS A 41 2.68 15.60 -13.65
N VAL A 42 3.07 14.36 -13.95
CA VAL A 42 3.88 14.04 -15.14
C VAL A 42 2.95 13.62 -16.28
N GLY A 43 3.08 14.29 -17.41
CA GLY A 43 2.21 14.10 -18.58
C GLY A 43 2.34 12.71 -19.20
N GLN A 44 1.20 12.15 -19.64
CA GLN A 44 1.11 10.81 -20.25
C GLN A 44 1.97 10.66 -21.52
N ASP A 45 2.09 11.74 -22.32
CA ASP A 45 2.88 11.71 -23.57
C ASP A 45 4.36 11.50 -23.26
N PHE A 46 4.86 12.19 -22.24
CA PHE A 46 6.23 11.99 -21.78
C PHE A 46 6.44 10.58 -21.26
N ILE A 47 5.53 10.07 -20.44
CA ILE A 47 5.62 8.70 -19.91
C ILE A 47 5.70 7.68 -21.05
N ARG A 48 4.88 7.84 -22.10
CA ARG A 48 4.93 6.96 -23.28
C ARG A 48 6.27 7.05 -24.01
N SER A 49 6.88 8.23 -24.08
CA SER A 49 8.18 8.42 -24.72
C SER A 49 9.34 7.70 -24.03
N LEU A 50 9.15 7.26 -22.79
CA LEU A 50 10.17 6.56 -22.01
C LEU A 50 10.25 5.04 -22.27
N ALA A 51 9.34 4.47 -23.06
CA ALA A 51 9.14 3.03 -23.20
C ALA A 51 10.43 2.26 -23.48
N ASP A 52 11.28 2.77 -24.37
CA ASP A 52 12.52 2.12 -24.83
C ASP A 52 13.73 2.39 -23.91
N ARG A 53 13.58 3.20 -22.86
CA ARG A 53 14.68 3.41 -21.91
C ARG A 53 14.90 2.17 -21.05
N PRO A 54 16.16 1.85 -20.67
CA PRO A 54 16.43 0.78 -19.74
C PRO A 54 15.86 1.09 -18.36
N ASP A 55 15.49 0.03 -17.62
CA ASP A 55 15.04 0.15 -16.23
C ASP A 55 16.23 0.28 -15.28
N GLY A 56 16.06 1.13 -14.27
CA GLY A 56 16.91 1.15 -13.10
C GLY A 56 16.65 -0.03 -12.16
N LYS A 57 17.33 -0.03 -11.01
CA LYS A 57 17.21 -1.06 -9.97
C LYS A 57 16.01 -0.77 -9.06
N LEU A 58 15.12 -1.74 -8.91
CA LEU A 58 13.95 -1.64 -8.02
C LEU A 58 14.29 -2.17 -6.63
N ILE A 59 14.14 -1.32 -5.62
CA ILE A 59 14.39 -1.64 -4.22
C ILE A 59 13.06 -1.59 -3.47
N LEU A 60 12.69 -2.71 -2.84
CA LEU A 60 11.52 -2.77 -1.98
C LEU A 60 11.89 -2.47 -0.53
N VAL A 61 11.20 -1.53 0.10
CA VAL A 61 11.22 -1.36 1.55
C VAL A 61 9.95 -1.95 2.14
N THR A 62 10.12 -2.90 3.03
CA THR A 62 9.05 -3.55 3.79
C THR A 62 9.41 -3.55 5.27
N ALA A 63 8.64 -4.21 6.11
CA ALA A 63 8.91 -4.26 7.56
C ALA A 63 8.48 -5.60 8.16
N ILE A 64 8.78 -5.79 9.42
CA ILE A 64 8.16 -6.80 10.28
C ILE A 64 6.68 -6.48 10.51
N ASN A 65 5.93 -7.38 11.17
CA ASN A 65 4.54 -7.09 11.55
C ASN A 65 4.45 -5.77 12.32
N PRO A 66 3.49 -4.88 11.99
CA PRO A 66 3.38 -3.59 12.65
C PRO A 66 3.07 -3.73 14.14
N THR A 67 3.65 -2.83 14.93
CA THR A 67 3.40 -2.72 16.37
C THR A 67 2.83 -1.34 16.69
N PRO A 68 2.17 -1.17 17.87
CA PRO A 68 1.74 0.16 18.31
C PRO A 68 2.87 1.18 18.51
N ALA A 69 4.14 0.73 18.48
CA ALA A 69 5.31 1.59 18.56
C ALA A 69 5.67 2.23 17.21
N GLY A 70 5.20 1.62 16.09
CA GLY A 70 5.57 2.01 14.72
C GLY A 70 6.98 1.55 14.32
N GLU A 71 7.17 1.14 13.08
CA GLU A 71 8.46 0.65 12.56
C GLU A 71 9.21 1.71 11.75
N GLY A 72 8.52 2.76 11.26
CA GLY A 72 9.11 3.84 10.49
C GLY A 72 9.48 3.45 9.04
N LYS A 73 8.65 2.63 8.40
CA LYS A 73 8.88 2.15 7.04
C LYS A 73 9.01 3.26 6.02
N THR A 74 8.03 4.20 5.95
CA THR A 74 8.07 5.34 5.02
C THR A 74 9.25 6.24 5.30
N THR A 75 9.56 6.50 6.58
CA THR A 75 10.75 7.27 6.99
C THR A 75 12.03 6.61 6.48
N THR A 76 12.13 5.27 6.58
CA THR A 76 13.29 4.52 6.04
C THR A 76 13.33 4.56 4.51
N THR A 77 12.18 4.49 3.84
CA THR A 77 12.07 4.59 2.38
C THR A 77 12.62 5.92 1.88
N VAL A 78 12.20 7.02 2.51
CA VAL A 78 12.66 8.37 2.17
C VAL A 78 14.13 8.54 2.53
N GLY A 79 14.54 8.17 3.74
CA GLY A 79 15.92 8.25 4.20
C GLY A 79 16.89 7.45 3.30
N LEU A 80 16.48 6.26 2.84
CA LEU A 80 17.27 5.46 1.90
C LEU A 80 17.37 6.16 0.53
N GLY A 81 16.27 6.72 0.02
CA GLY A 81 16.28 7.50 -1.22
C GLY A 81 17.25 8.68 -1.16
N ASP A 82 17.21 9.44 -0.06
CA ASP A 82 18.15 10.53 0.18
C ASP A 82 19.58 10.01 0.37
N GLY A 83 19.80 8.92 1.12
CA GLY A 83 21.09 8.29 1.30
C GLY A 83 21.73 7.81 -0.02
N LEU A 84 20.96 7.22 -0.92
CA LEU A 84 21.40 6.84 -2.26
C LEU A 84 21.86 8.05 -3.09
N ASN A 85 21.09 9.13 -3.07
CA ASN A 85 21.48 10.37 -3.75
C ASN A 85 22.76 10.99 -3.15
N ARG A 86 22.94 10.92 -1.81
CA ARG A 86 24.15 11.42 -1.12
C ARG A 86 25.41 10.66 -1.51
N ILE A 87 25.31 9.35 -1.73
CA ILE A 87 26.45 8.53 -2.20
C ILE A 87 26.64 8.59 -3.73
N GLY A 88 25.97 9.54 -4.42
CA GLY A 88 26.15 9.82 -5.84
C GLY A 88 25.36 8.92 -6.78
N LYS A 89 24.38 8.16 -6.29
CA LYS A 89 23.45 7.39 -7.14
C LYS A 89 22.23 8.25 -7.49
N LYS A 90 21.72 8.13 -8.71
CA LYS A 90 20.47 8.79 -9.12
C LYS A 90 19.28 7.95 -8.64
N ALA A 91 18.66 8.37 -7.54
CA ALA A 91 17.59 7.63 -6.90
C ALA A 91 16.28 8.44 -6.82
N VAL A 92 15.15 7.74 -6.95
CA VAL A 92 13.79 8.27 -6.82
C VAL A 92 13.02 7.43 -5.81
N VAL A 93 12.26 8.10 -4.95
CA VAL A 93 11.34 7.45 -4.00
C VAL A 93 9.95 7.36 -4.63
N CYS A 94 9.28 6.21 -4.49
CA CYS A 94 7.89 6.00 -4.91
C CYS A 94 7.05 5.51 -3.74
N ILE A 95 6.12 6.34 -3.26
CA ILE A 95 5.28 6.06 -2.10
C ILE A 95 3.79 6.25 -2.42
N ARG A 96 2.94 5.82 -1.49
CA ARG A 96 1.49 6.00 -1.59
C ARG A 96 1.06 7.37 -1.09
N GLU A 97 -0.12 7.81 -1.57
CA GLU A 97 -0.85 8.93 -0.98
C GLU A 97 -1.52 8.53 0.34
N ALA A 98 -1.73 9.50 1.22
CA ALA A 98 -2.45 9.33 2.46
C ALA A 98 -3.97 9.42 2.25
N SER A 99 -4.73 8.60 3.00
CA SER A 99 -6.19 8.65 3.09
C SER A 99 -6.61 9.53 4.26
N LEU A 100 -7.67 10.31 4.08
CA LEU A 100 -8.22 11.20 5.12
C LEU A 100 -8.74 10.42 6.33
N GLY A 101 -9.34 9.24 6.11
CA GLY A 101 -9.87 8.43 7.20
C GLY A 101 -8.84 8.11 8.29
N PRO A 102 -7.70 7.48 7.97
CA PRO A 102 -6.61 7.27 8.92
C PRO A 102 -6.05 8.57 9.51
N ASN A 103 -5.88 9.63 8.71
CA ASN A 103 -5.31 10.90 9.17
C ASN A 103 -6.17 11.56 10.25
N PHE A 104 -7.48 11.60 10.07
CA PHE A 104 -8.43 12.15 11.04
C PHE A 104 -8.87 11.14 12.10
N GLY A 105 -8.57 9.86 11.91
CA GLY A 105 -8.89 8.77 12.84
C GLY A 105 -7.82 8.50 13.87
N MET A 106 -6.84 7.69 13.50
CA MET A 106 -5.83 7.13 14.42
C MET A 106 -4.40 7.46 14.04
N LYS A 107 -4.08 8.62 13.60
CA LYS A 107 -2.73 8.96 13.16
C LYS A 107 -2.20 8.08 12.00
N GLY A 108 -1.84 8.67 10.91
CA GLY A 108 -1.25 7.96 9.80
C GLY A 108 -0.91 8.91 8.67
N GLY A 109 0.21 9.56 8.65
CA GLY A 109 0.72 10.27 7.50
C GLY A 109 1.46 9.32 6.54
N ALA A 110 1.57 9.73 5.27
CA ALA A 110 2.32 9.00 4.24
C ALA A 110 3.58 9.75 3.80
N ALA A 111 4.04 10.74 4.57
CA ALA A 111 5.15 11.62 4.17
C ALA A 111 6.53 11.23 4.74
N GLY A 112 6.60 10.25 5.64
CA GLY A 112 7.80 9.97 6.44
C GLY A 112 7.78 10.73 7.77
N GLY A 113 8.93 10.93 8.41
CA GLY A 113 9.04 11.62 9.70
C GLY A 113 10.45 12.10 10.00
N GLY A 114 10.58 13.02 10.97
CA GLY A 114 11.84 13.66 11.32
C GLY A 114 12.50 14.34 10.11
N MET A 115 13.79 14.09 9.94
CA MET A 115 14.57 14.63 8.82
C MET A 115 14.43 13.82 7.52
N ALA A 116 13.66 12.73 7.50
CA ALA A 116 13.41 11.91 6.32
C ALA A 116 11.92 12.01 5.92
N GLN A 117 11.56 13.10 5.29
CA GLN A 117 10.20 13.40 4.86
C GLN A 117 10.13 13.81 3.39
N VAL A 118 8.97 13.57 2.79
CA VAL A 118 8.56 14.14 1.50
C VAL A 118 7.70 15.37 1.76
N VAL A 119 7.91 16.44 0.99
CA VAL A 119 7.20 17.71 1.10
C VAL A 119 6.55 18.10 -0.22
N PRO A 120 5.38 18.79 -0.18
CA PRO A 120 4.71 19.45 0.94
C PRO A 120 3.86 18.47 1.79
N MET A 121 4.22 18.26 3.05
CA MET A 121 3.64 17.23 3.91
C MET A 121 2.16 17.49 4.24
N GLU A 122 1.79 18.73 4.58
CA GLU A 122 0.41 19.08 4.94
C GLU A 122 -0.55 18.79 3.80
N GLU A 123 -0.24 19.22 2.57
CA GLU A 123 -1.09 19.04 1.40
C GLU A 123 -1.19 17.56 1.02
N MET A 124 -0.10 16.80 1.12
CA MET A 124 -0.10 15.35 0.85
C MET A 124 -0.99 14.57 1.82
N ASN A 125 -1.12 15.04 3.06
CA ASN A 125 -1.95 14.39 4.08
C ASN A 125 -3.40 14.90 4.13
N LEU A 126 -3.76 15.90 3.35
CA LEU A 126 -5.10 16.48 3.27
C LEU A 126 -5.65 16.36 1.84
N HIS A 127 -5.68 17.45 1.09
CA HIS A 127 -6.09 17.47 -0.32
C HIS A 127 -4.87 17.68 -1.20
N PHE A 128 -4.33 16.61 -1.74
CA PHE A 128 -3.06 16.65 -2.47
C PHE A 128 -3.21 17.23 -3.88
N THR A 129 -3.66 16.41 -4.83
CA THR A 129 -3.90 16.81 -6.23
C THR A 129 -5.29 16.42 -6.74
N GLY A 130 -6.13 15.89 -5.84
CA GLY A 130 -7.50 15.51 -6.15
C GLY A 130 -7.70 14.07 -6.62
N ASP A 131 -6.67 13.23 -6.58
CA ASP A 131 -6.75 11.86 -7.10
C ASP A 131 -7.78 11.03 -6.33
N PHE A 132 -7.83 11.14 -5.01
CA PHE A 132 -8.82 10.41 -4.20
C PHE A 132 -10.24 10.90 -4.43
N HIS A 133 -10.43 12.19 -4.65
CA HIS A 133 -11.73 12.73 -5.06
C HIS A 133 -12.16 12.16 -6.43
N ALA A 134 -11.25 12.10 -7.40
CA ALA A 134 -11.52 11.52 -8.72
C ALA A 134 -11.92 10.04 -8.61
N ILE A 135 -11.20 9.26 -7.80
CA ILE A 135 -11.50 7.84 -7.54
C ILE A 135 -12.87 7.69 -6.89
N THR A 136 -13.16 8.49 -5.86
CA THR A 136 -14.46 8.49 -5.17
C THR A 136 -15.59 8.82 -6.14
N SER A 137 -15.40 9.84 -6.99
CA SER A 137 -16.39 10.28 -7.98
C SER A 137 -16.66 9.20 -9.04
N ALA A 138 -15.61 8.59 -9.60
CA ALA A 138 -15.75 7.52 -10.60
C ALA A 138 -16.44 6.28 -10.00
N HIS A 139 -16.07 5.89 -8.79
CA HIS A 139 -16.67 4.77 -8.08
C HIS A 139 -18.16 5.00 -7.81
N ASN A 140 -18.51 6.18 -7.31
CA ASN A 140 -19.90 6.53 -6.97
C ASN A 140 -20.75 6.80 -8.21
N LEU A 141 -20.16 7.26 -9.33
CA LEU A 141 -20.87 7.33 -10.60
C LEU A 141 -21.35 5.93 -11.03
N LEU A 142 -20.50 4.92 -10.95
CA LEU A 142 -20.87 3.54 -11.27
C LEU A 142 -22.01 3.05 -10.36
N ALA A 143 -21.95 3.32 -9.04
CA ALA A 143 -23.01 2.97 -8.11
C ALA A 143 -24.35 3.67 -8.46
N ALA A 144 -24.31 4.93 -8.84
CA ALA A 144 -25.50 5.68 -9.28
C ALA A 144 -26.05 5.12 -10.59
N MET A 145 -25.21 4.73 -11.55
CA MET A 145 -25.64 4.15 -12.82
C MET A 145 -26.31 2.78 -12.65
N ILE A 146 -25.86 1.96 -11.68
CA ILE A 146 -26.52 0.70 -11.34
C ILE A 146 -27.95 0.94 -10.86
N ASP A 147 -28.14 1.82 -9.87
CA ASP A 147 -29.45 2.12 -9.31
C ASP A 147 -30.35 2.80 -10.35
N ASN A 148 -29.81 3.68 -11.18
CA ASN A 148 -30.52 4.30 -12.29
C ASN A 148 -30.99 3.29 -13.36
N HIS A 149 -30.14 2.29 -13.69
CA HIS A 149 -30.49 1.23 -14.62
C HIS A 149 -31.67 0.38 -14.10
N ILE A 150 -31.62 0.03 -12.80
CA ILE A 150 -32.71 -0.72 -12.15
C ILE A 150 -34.00 0.12 -12.15
N TYR A 151 -33.90 1.41 -11.87
CA TYR A 151 -35.04 2.34 -11.85
C TYR A 151 -35.77 2.43 -13.20
N TRP A 152 -35.02 2.55 -14.31
CA TRP A 152 -35.55 2.76 -15.65
C TRP A 152 -35.83 1.45 -16.42
N GLY A 153 -36.22 0.42 -15.73
CA GLY A 153 -36.75 -0.81 -16.35
C GLY A 153 -35.81 -2.02 -16.36
N ASN A 154 -34.58 -1.88 -15.84
CA ASN A 154 -33.68 -3.00 -15.57
C ASN A 154 -33.49 -3.96 -16.76
N ALA A 155 -33.19 -3.43 -17.94
CA ALA A 155 -33.04 -4.24 -19.17
C ALA A 155 -31.96 -5.35 -19.08
N LEU A 156 -31.00 -5.22 -18.17
CA LEU A 156 -29.99 -6.23 -17.89
C LEU A 156 -30.45 -7.33 -16.91
N ASP A 157 -31.69 -7.31 -16.45
CA ASP A 157 -32.27 -8.25 -15.47
C ASP A 157 -31.41 -8.41 -14.19
N ILE A 158 -30.90 -7.30 -13.68
CA ILE A 158 -30.13 -7.28 -12.42
C ILE A 158 -31.04 -7.75 -11.27
N ASP A 159 -30.60 -8.77 -10.52
CA ASP A 159 -31.24 -9.10 -9.25
C ASP A 159 -30.83 -8.05 -8.20
N SER A 160 -31.75 -7.20 -7.78
CA SER A 160 -31.48 -6.11 -6.81
C SER A 160 -30.89 -6.60 -5.47
N ARG A 161 -31.07 -7.90 -5.14
CA ARG A 161 -30.48 -8.55 -3.96
C ARG A 161 -29.03 -8.97 -4.19
N ARG A 162 -28.54 -8.90 -5.42
CA ARG A 162 -27.22 -9.36 -5.85
C ARG A 162 -26.37 -8.25 -6.46
N VAL A 163 -26.64 -7.01 -6.09
CA VAL A 163 -25.76 -5.88 -6.37
C VAL A 163 -24.60 -5.96 -5.39
N VAL A 164 -23.39 -6.18 -5.90
CA VAL A 164 -22.16 -6.33 -5.09
C VAL A 164 -21.38 -5.02 -4.98
N TRP A 165 -21.73 -4.02 -5.76
CA TRP A 165 -21.08 -2.71 -5.79
C TRP A 165 -21.69 -1.78 -4.75
N ARG A 166 -20.85 -1.32 -3.81
CA ARG A 166 -21.20 -0.36 -2.75
C ARG A 166 -20.84 1.06 -3.21
N ARG A 167 -21.04 2.06 -2.36
CA ARG A 167 -20.51 3.41 -2.51
C ARG A 167 -19.20 3.53 -1.75
N VAL A 168 -18.48 4.64 -1.95
CA VAL A 168 -17.25 4.92 -1.19
C VAL A 168 -17.21 6.34 -0.69
N MET A 169 -16.45 6.53 0.41
CA MET A 169 -16.09 7.82 0.97
C MET A 169 -14.71 7.73 1.61
N ASP A 170 -13.88 8.76 1.43
CA ASP A 170 -12.55 8.76 2.03
C ASP A 170 -12.57 9.33 3.46
N MET A 171 -13.33 8.67 4.34
CA MET A 171 -13.43 8.98 5.76
C MET A 171 -13.80 7.71 6.55
N ASN A 172 -13.37 7.64 7.82
CA ASN A 172 -13.77 6.57 8.73
C ASN A 172 -15.17 6.86 9.29
N ASP A 173 -16.15 6.07 8.87
CA ASP A 173 -17.53 6.22 9.35
C ASP A 173 -18.24 4.86 9.52
N ARG A 174 -18.28 4.35 10.76
CA ARG A 174 -18.91 3.06 11.05
C ARG A 174 -20.42 3.02 10.81
N ALA A 175 -21.10 4.20 10.82
CA ALA A 175 -22.54 4.27 10.59
C ALA A 175 -22.93 3.94 9.14
N LEU A 176 -21.98 4.07 8.22
CA LEU A 176 -22.17 3.79 6.79
C LEU A 176 -21.88 2.34 6.38
N ARG A 177 -21.47 1.47 7.30
CA ARG A 177 -21.14 0.06 6.97
C ARG A 177 -22.29 -0.67 6.33
N ASP A 178 -23.48 -0.52 6.92
CA ASP A 178 -24.70 -1.14 6.42
C ASP A 178 -25.85 -0.13 6.52
N MET A 179 -26.56 0.03 5.41
CA MET A 179 -27.67 0.98 5.30
C MET A 179 -28.71 0.49 4.29
N VAL A 180 -29.87 1.09 4.29
CA VAL A 180 -30.87 0.91 3.25
C VAL A 180 -30.87 2.16 2.37
N ALA A 181 -30.59 1.98 1.08
CA ALA A 181 -30.70 3.03 0.07
C ALA A 181 -32.09 3.10 -0.52
N SER A 182 -32.43 4.23 -1.19
CA SER A 182 -33.66 4.46 -1.95
C SER A 182 -34.94 4.50 -1.10
N LEU A 183 -34.85 4.91 0.18
CA LEU A 183 -36.01 5.23 0.99
C LEU A 183 -36.65 6.56 0.53
N GLY A 184 -37.95 6.77 0.81
CA GLY A 184 -38.66 8.00 0.51
C GLY A 184 -39.69 7.89 -0.62
N GLY A 185 -40.03 6.68 -1.03
CA GLY A 185 -41.09 6.39 -2.01
C GLY A 185 -40.58 6.04 -3.40
N VAL A 186 -41.52 5.78 -4.30
CA VAL A 186 -41.22 5.20 -5.63
C VAL A 186 -40.32 6.07 -6.52
N SER A 187 -40.33 7.39 -6.30
CA SER A 187 -39.46 8.31 -7.05
C SER A 187 -37.97 8.14 -6.74
N ASN A 188 -37.63 7.51 -5.60
CA ASN A 188 -36.24 7.29 -5.18
C ASN A 188 -35.67 5.91 -5.60
N GLY A 189 -36.48 5.06 -6.24
CA GLY A 189 -36.08 3.77 -6.73
C GLY A 189 -36.48 2.60 -5.81
N TYR A 190 -35.71 1.51 -5.87
CA TYR A 190 -35.99 0.27 -5.14
C TYR A 190 -35.20 0.22 -3.85
N PRO A 191 -35.84 0.20 -2.65
CA PRO A 191 -35.12 0.04 -1.40
C PRO A 191 -34.28 -1.26 -1.39
N ARG A 192 -33.00 -1.14 -1.07
CA ARG A 192 -32.12 -2.28 -0.93
C ARG A 192 -31.05 -2.05 0.14
N GLN A 193 -30.59 -3.12 0.76
CA GLN A 193 -29.43 -3.06 1.64
C GLN A 193 -28.17 -2.77 0.82
N THR A 194 -27.35 -1.88 1.34
CA THR A 194 -26.06 -1.49 0.77
C THR A 194 -25.16 -0.93 1.87
N GLY A 195 -24.13 -0.18 1.54
CA GLY A 195 -23.24 0.52 2.47
C GLY A 195 -22.16 1.28 1.74
N PHE A 196 -21.20 1.76 2.49
CA PHE A 196 -20.00 2.42 1.99
C PHE A 196 -18.75 1.64 2.40
N ASP A 197 -17.77 1.64 1.52
CA ASP A 197 -16.38 1.29 1.84
C ASP A 197 -15.53 2.56 1.85
N ILE A 198 -14.37 2.53 2.49
CA ILE A 198 -13.41 3.65 2.37
C ILE A 198 -12.78 3.64 0.98
N THR A 199 -12.55 4.82 0.40
CA THR A 199 -12.05 4.97 -0.98
C THR A 199 -10.80 4.12 -1.27
N VAL A 200 -9.89 4.02 -0.31
CA VAL A 200 -8.63 3.24 -0.43
C VAL A 200 -8.82 1.71 -0.39
N ALA A 201 -9.99 1.23 -0.03
CA ALA A 201 -10.37 -0.19 -0.10
C ALA A 201 -11.12 -0.53 -1.40
N SER A 202 -11.39 0.44 -2.26
CA SER A 202 -12.17 0.24 -3.48
C SER A 202 -11.40 -0.47 -4.58
N GLU A 203 -12.13 -1.20 -5.43
CA GLU A 203 -11.55 -1.80 -6.63
C GLU A 203 -11.07 -0.73 -7.63
N VAL A 204 -11.73 0.44 -7.71
CA VAL A 204 -11.30 1.56 -8.57
C VAL A 204 -9.92 2.07 -8.17
N MET A 205 -9.63 2.19 -6.86
CA MET A 205 -8.29 2.51 -6.37
C MET A 205 -7.26 1.47 -6.80
N ALA A 206 -7.59 0.18 -6.66
CA ALA A 206 -6.70 -0.90 -7.07
C ALA A 206 -6.47 -0.91 -8.59
N ILE A 207 -7.51 -0.67 -9.38
CA ILE A 207 -7.44 -0.56 -10.84
C ILE A 207 -6.51 0.59 -11.26
N LEU A 208 -6.70 1.80 -10.72
CA LEU A 208 -5.85 2.96 -11.02
C LEU A 208 -4.38 2.64 -10.70
N CYS A 209 -4.12 1.97 -9.58
CA CYS A 209 -2.76 1.61 -9.18
C CYS A 209 -2.13 0.48 -10.00
N LEU A 210 -2.92 -0.36 -10.68
CA LEU A 210 -2.42 -1.47 -11.50
C LEU A 210 -2.49 -1.19 -13.01
N ALA A 211 -3.20 -0.15 -13.44
CA ALA A 211 -3.28 0.25 -14.83
C ALA A 211 -1.94 0.84 -15.32
N ARG A 212 -1.64 0.60 -16.59
CA ARG A 212 -0.40 1.04 -17.24
C ARG A 212 -0.57 2.33 -18.03
N ASP A 213 -1.77 2.54 -18.57
CA ASP A 213 -2.17 3.70 -19.37
C ASP A 213 -3.70 3.87 -19.34
N LEU A 214 -4.21 4.89 -20.03
CA LEU A 214 -5.65 5.19 -20.06
C LEU A 214 -6.47 4.10 -20.76
N ALA A 215 -5.93 3.43 -21.77
CA ALA A 215 -6.64 2.34 -22.45
C ALA A 215 -6.76 1.10 -21.56
N ASP A 216 -5.68 0.75 -20.85
CA ASP A 216 -5.71 -0.33 -19.85
C ASP A 216 -6.63 0.02 -18.68
N LEU A 217 -6.65 1.31 -18.26
CA LEU A 217 -7.57 1.81 -17.24
C LEU A 217 -9.03 1.60 -17.65
N GLU A 218 -9.42 2.07 -18.84
CA GLU A 218 -10.80 1.95 -19.35
C GLU A 218 -11.23 0.47 -19.47
N ARG A 219 -10.39 -0.36 -20.05
CA ARG A 219 -10.65 -1.81 -20.15
C ARG A 219 -10.88 -2.45 -18.78
N ARG A 220 -10.02 -2.16 -17.80
CA ARG A 220 -10.15 -2.67 -16.42
C ARG A 220 -11.40 -2.16 -15.72
N LEU A 221 -11.75 -0.90 -15.89
CA LEU A 221 -13.00 -0.33 -15.34
C LEU A 221 -14.21 -1.04 -15.94
N GLY A 222 -14.18 -1.34 -17.26
CA GLY A 222 -15.23 -2.10 -17.93
C GLY A 222 -15.39 -3.52 -17.40
N ASP A 223 -14.31 -4.15 -16.93
CA ASP A 223 -14.30 -5.53 -16.41
C ASP A 223 -14.81 -5.65 -14.96
N ILE A 224 -15.10 -4.55 -14.26
CA ILE A 224 -15.67 -4.58 -12.90
C ILE A 224 -17.00 -5.33 -12.90
N VAL A 225 -17.13 -6.34 -12.03
CA VAL A 225 -18.41 -7.02 -11.76
C VAL A 225 -19.21 -6.19 -10.78
N VAL A 226 -20.38 -5.70 -11.18
CA VAL A 226 -21.22 -4.79 -10.38
C VAL A 226 -22.40 -5.48 -9.70
N ALA A 227 -22.91 -6.53 -10.34
CA ALA A 227 -24.09 -7.26 -9.89
C ALA A 227 -24.17 -8.64 -10.58
N TYR A 228 -25.15 -9.41 -10.20
CA TYR A 228 -25.52 -10.64 -10.90
C TYR A 228 -26.99 -10.58 -11.35
N ARG A 229 -27.28 -11.20 -12.50
CA ARG A 229 -28.64 -11.43 -12.97
C ARG A 229 -29.33 -12.49 -12.14
N ARG A 230 -30.64 -12.70 -12.37
CA ARG A 230 -31.42 -13.74 -11.67
C ARG A 230 -30.90 -15.15 -11.97
N ASP A 231 -30.36 -15.39 -13.16
CA ASP A 231 -29.70 -16.63 -13.56
C ASP A 231 -28.27 -16.79 -13.01
N ARG A 232 -27.79 -15.81 -12.21
CA ARG A 232 -26.46 -15.72 -11.61
C ARG A 232 -25.32 -15.39 -12.57
N THR A 233 -25.60 -15.02 -13.81
CA THR A 233 -24.56 -14.49 -14.69
C THR A 233 -24.13 -13.08 -14.24
N PRO A 234 -22.83 -12.73 -14.35
CA PRO A 234 -22.34 -11.42 -13.92
C PRO A 234 -22.82 -10.30 -14.85
N VAL A 235 -22.97 -9.12 -14.27
CA VAL A 235 -23.15 -7.84 -14.98
C VAL A 235 -21.92 -7.02 -14.74
N PHE A 236 -21.35 -6.48 -15.81
CA PHE A 236 -20.12 -5.70 -15.79
C PHE A 236 -20.39 -4.20 -15.94
N ALA A 237 -19.43 -3.36 -15.53
CA ALA A 237 -19.54 -1.91 -15.69
C ALA A 237 -19.69 -1.51 -17.18
N ARG A 238 -19.04 -2.23 -18.12
CA ARG A 238 -19.21 -2.02 -19.57
C ARG A 238 -20.62 -2.30 -20.07
N ASP A 239 -21.36 -3.23 -19.44
CA ASP A 239 -22.76 -3.50 -19.81
C ASP A 239 -23.66 -2.28 -19.52
N LEU A 240 -23.27 -1.48 -18.52
CA LEU A 240 -23.88 -0.19 -18.17
C LEU A 240 -23.27 0.98 -18.96
N LYS A 241 -22.25 0.75 -19.77
CA LYS A 241 -21.48 1.79 -20.50
C LYS A 241 -20.87 2.85 -19.57
N ALA A 242 -20.43 2.45 -18.39
CA ALA A 242 -19.90 3.35 -17.37
C ALA A 242 -18.41 3.62 -17.50
N ASP A 243 -17.66 2.68 -18.08
CA ASP A 243 -16.20 2.64 -18.21
C ASP A 243 -15.61 3.91 -18.84
N GLY A 244 -16.17 4.40 -19.94
CA GLY A 244 -15.71 5.63 -20.59
C GLY A 244 -15.86 6.87 -19.69
N ALA A 245 -17.01 7.05 -19.05
CA ALA A 245 -17.25 8.19 -18.15
C ALA A 245 -16.37 8.12 -16.89
N MET A 246 -16.18 6.92 -16.33
CA MET A 246 -15.25 6.70 -15.22
C MET A 246 -13.82 7.03 -15.60
N THR A 247 -13.38 6.65 -16.80
CA THR A 247 -12.04 6.96 -17.33
C THR A 247 -11.83 8.46 -17.48
N VAL A 248 -12.83 9.19 -17.96
CA VAL A 248 -12.77 10.66 -18.04
C VAL A 248 -12.56 11.30 -16.68
N LEU A 249 -13.28 10.84 -15.64
CA LEU A 249 -13.10 11.32 -14.27
C LEU A 249 -11.71 11.01 -13.70
N LEU A 250 -11.08 9.91 -14.13
CA LEU A 250 -9.79 9.44 -13.64
C LEU A 250 -8.61 9.89 -14.50
N LYS A 251 -8.84 10.56 -15.62
CA LYS A 251 -7.82 10.92 -16.61
C LYS A 251 -6.61 11.64 -15.99
N ASP A 252 -6.87 12.66 -15.19
CA ASP A 252 -5.80 13.44 -14.56
C ASP A 252 -5.21 12.72 -13.34
N ALA A 253 -6.05 11.97 -12.59
CA ALA A 253 -5.60 11.14 -11.49
C ALA A 253 -4.68 9.98 -11.93
N MET A 254 -4.71 9.57 -13.19
CA MET A 254 -3.81 8.54 -13.73
C MET A 254 -2.36 9.03 -13.89
N GLN A 255 -2.11 10.33 -13.87
CA GLN A 255 -0.77 10.92 -13.97
C GLN A 255 -0.09 10.94 -12.59
N PRO A 256 1.13 10.38 -12.45
CA PRO A 256 1.81 10.35 -11.16
C PRO A 256 2.23 11.75 -10.70
N ASN A 257 2.16 11.95 -9.38
CA ASN A 257 2.51 13.22 -8.75
C ASN A 257 4.00 13.24 -8.41
N LEU A 258 4.72 14.24 -8.93
CA LEU A 258 6.10 14.54 -8.62
C LEU A 258 6.16 15.55 -7.46
N VAL A 259 6.96 15.25 -6.46
CA VAL A 259 7.27 16.07 -5.29
C VAL A 259 8.76 15.92 -4.94
N GLN A 260 9.18 16.37 -3.76
CA GLN A 260 10.57 16.33 -3.33
C GLN A 260 10.71 15.90 -1.88
N THR A 261 11.88 15.36 -1.51
CA THR A 261 12.26 15.15 -0.11
C THR A 261 12.76 16.45 0.53
N LEU A 262 12.96 16.44 1.85
CA LEU A 262 13.60 17.58 2.56
C LEU A 262 15.00 17.92 1.99
N GLU A 263 15.68 16.94 1.41
CA GLU A 263 16.99 17.13 0.75
C GLU A 263 16.85 17.48 -0.76
N ASN A 264 15.63 17.83 -1.21
CA ASN A 264 15.30 18.19 -2.59
C ASN A 264 15.54 17.07 -3.60
N ASN A 265 15.50 15.80 -3.19
CA ASN A 265 15.53 14.69 -4.10
C ASN A 265 14.12 14.37 -4.64
N PRO A 266 14.00 13.88 -5.87
CA PRO A 266 12.69 13.64 -6.47
C PRO A 266 11.97 12.47 -5.82
N ALA A 267 10.65 12.61 -5.64
CA ALA A 267 9.78 11.55 -5.18
C ALA A 267 8.46 11.55 -5.97
N PHE A 268 7.96 10.36 -6.29
CA PHE A 268 6.61 10.15 -6.80
C PHE A 268 5.68 9.70 -5.67
N VAL A 269 4.53 10.35 -5.58
CA VAL A 269 3.46 10.00 -4.63
C VAL A 269 2.19 9.75 -5.45
N HIS A 270 1.71 8.50 -5.50
CA HIS A 270 0.62 8.17 -6.41
C HIS A 270 -0.15 6.92 -5.98
N GLY A 271 -1.46 7.08 -5.80
CA GLY A 271 -2.37 6.03 -5.36
C GLY A 271 -2.14 5.57 -3.92
N GLY A 272 -3.14 4.95 -3.31
CA GLY A 272 -3.08 4.59 -1.89
C GLY A 272 -3.91 3.36 -1.49
N PRO A 273 -3.84 2.22 -2.21
CA PRO A 273 -4.64 1.05 -1.86
C PRO A 273 -4.21 0.47 -0.51
N PHE A 274 -5.18 0.05 0.32
CA PHE A 274 -4.90 -0.61 1.59
C PHE A 274 -4.24 -1.98 1.38
N ALA A 275 -3.27 -2.33 2.24
CA ALA A 275 -2.53 -3.58 2.14
C ALA A 275 -3.22 -4.78 2.80
N ASN A 276 -4.31 -4.58 3.54
CA ASN A 276 -5.07 -5.66 4.16
C ASN A 276 -6.27 -6.14 3.32
N ILE A 277 -6.62 -5.44 2.22
CA ILE A 277 -7.73 -5.80 1.33
C ILE A 277 -7.39 -5.61 -0.16
N ALA A 278 -6.32 -4.90 -0.47
CA ALA A 278 -5.79 -4.71 -1.80
C ALA A 278 -4.27 -4.92 -1.80
N HIS A 279 -3.57 -4.60 -2.89
CA HIS A 279 -2.13 -4.90 -3.01
C HIS A 279 -1.21 -3.97 -2.21
N GLY A 280 -1.71 -2.88 -1.63
CA GLY A 280 -0.99 -2.09 -0.63
C GLY A 280 0.28 -1.36 -1.08
N CYS A 281 0.40 -1.07 -2.38
CA CYS A 281 1.58 -0.44 -2.98
C CYS A 281 1.16 0.78 -3.80
N ASN A 282 2.08 1.72 -4.03
CA ASN A 282 1.86 2.80 -4.99
C ASN A 282 1.64 2.27 -6.42
N SER A 283 1.25 3.14 -7.34
CA SER A 283 0.86 2.75 -8.70
C SER A 283 1.99 2.12 -9.53
N VAL A 284 1.62 1.26 -10.45
CA VAL A 284 2.52 0.70 -11.48
C VAL A 284 3.11 1.82 -12.32
N ILE A 285 2.27 2.77 -12.79
CA ILE A 285 2.71 3.85 -13.66
C ILE A 285 3.77 4.73 -12.99
N ALA A 286 3.64 5.05 -11.69
CA ALA A 286 4.67 5.81 -10.97
C ALA A 286 5.98 5.03 -10.85
N THR A 287 5.90 3.74 -10.49
CA THR A 287 7.09 2.89 -10.35
C THR A 287 7.80 2.68 -11.68
N THR A 288 7.09 2.37 -12.75
CA THR A 288 7.68 2.16 -14.09
C THR A 288 8.26 3.44 -14.66
N THR A 289 7.58 4.58 -14.49
CA THR A 289 8.12 5.89 -14.88
C THR A 289 9.42 6.19 -14.14
N ALA A 290 9.45 5.98 -12.82
CA ALA A 290 10.65 6.19 -12.02
C ALA A 290 11.82 5.29 -12.46
N LEU A 291 11.56 4.02 -12.77
CA LEU A 291 12.57 3.08 -13.27
C LEU A 291 13.21 3.54 -14.59
N LYS A 292 12.46 4.22 -15.46
CA LYS A 292 12.98 4.79 -16.70
C LYS A 292 13.78 6.09 -16.51
N LEU A 293 13.65 6.73 -15.36
CA LEU A 293 14.22 8.05 -15.08
C LEU A 293 15.41 8.04 -14.11
N ALA A 294 15.59 6.95 -13.35
CA ALA A 294 16.60 6.87 -12.31
C ALA A 294 17.33 5.52 -12.30
N ASP A 295 18.54 5.50 -11.75
CA ASP A 295 19.32 4.27 -11.60
C ASP A 295 18.78 3.37 -10.48
N TYR A 296 18.17 3.99 -9.45
CA TYR A 296 17.55 3.31 -8.32
C TYR A 296 16.16 3.87 -8.05
N VAL A 297 15.21 2.98 -7.86
CA VAL A 297 13.86 3.31 -7.40
C VAL A 297 13.59 2.63 -6.07
N VAL A 298 13.33 3.43 -5.04
CA VAL A 298 12.99 2.93 -3.71
C VAL A 298 11.48 3.04 -3.53
N THR A 299 10.83 1.91 -3.38
CA THR A 299 9.37 1.84 -3.15
C THR A 299 9.05 1.08 -1.89
N GLU A 300 7.82 1.21 -1.40
CA GLU A 300 7.38 0.50 -0.19
C GLU A 300 6.12 -0.33 -0.42
N ALA A 301 5.92 -1.31 0.45
CA ALA A 301 4.68 -2.07 0.56
C ALA A 301 4.07 -1.91 1.96
N GLY A 302 2.74 -1.86 2.06
CA GLY A 302 2.02 -1.62 3.31
C GLY A 302 2.14 -2.75 4.31
N PHE A 303 2.13 -2.45 5.61
CA PHE A 303 2.24 -3.41 6.71
C PHE A 303 3.55 -4.23 6.70
N GLY A 304 3.50 -5.47 7.22
CA GLY A 304 4.63 -6.38 7.25
C GLY A 304 4.88 -7.09 5.92
N ALA A 305 6.04 -7.74 5.80
CA ALA A 305 6.41 -8.45 4.58
C ALA A 305 5.49 -9.64 4.28
N ASP A 306 4.83 -10.19 5.28
CA ASP A 306 3.84 -11.27 5.14
C ASP A 306 2.58 -10.86 4.37
N LEU A 307 2.22 -9.57 4.40
CA LEU A 307 1.08 -9.02 3.66
C LEU A 307 1.53 -8.13 2.51
N GLY A 308 2.29 -7.07 2.82
CA GLY A 308 2.65 -6.06 1.83
C GLY A 308 3.65 -6.56 0.81
N ALA A 309 4.78 -7.15 1.24
CA ALA A 309 5.78 -7.65 0.30
C ALA A 309 5.26 -8.83 -0.52
N GLU A 310 4.53 -9.76 0.09
CA GLU A 310 3.89 -10.87 -0.64
C GLU A 310 3.02 -10.33 -1.78
N LYS A 311 2.12 -9.36 -1.52
CA LYS A 311 1.25 -8.77 -2.54
C LYS A 311 2.01 -7.91 -3.56
N PHE A 312 3.06 -7.24 -3.13
CA PHE A 312 3.96 -6.54 -4.05
C PHE A 312 4.56 -7.52 -5.06
N PHE A 313 5.03 -8.66 -4.61
CA PHE A 313 5.63 -9.70 -5.46
C PHE A 313 4.57 -10.43 -6.30
N ASP A 314 3.57 -11.02 -5.66
CA ASP A 314 2.60 -11.89 -6.33
C ASP A 314 1.52 -11.15 -7.10
N ILE A 315 1.25 -9.88 -6.80
CA ILE A 315 0.26 -9.08 -7.53
C ILE A 315 0.95 -8.03 -8.40
N LYS A 316 1.63 -7.04 -7.80
CA LYS A 316 2.16 -5.89 -8.54
C LYS A 316 3.28 -6.29 -9.49
N CYS A 317 4.31 -6.98 -9.00
CA CYS A 317 5.44 -7.40 -9.83
C CYS A 317 5.01 -8.37 -10.93
N ARG A 318 4.18 -9.37 -10.58
CA ARG A 318 3.62 -10.32 -11.55
C ARG A 318 2.89 -9.62 -12.69
N LYS A 319 1.99 -8.68 -12.37
CA LYS A 319 1.15 -7.98 -13.38
C LYS A 319 1.92 -6.96 -14.22
N ALA A 320 2.92 -6.34 -13.64
CA ALA A 320 3.68 -5.28 -14.30
C ALA A 320 5.02 -5.75 -14.89
N GLY A 321 5.40 -7.01 -14.69
CA GLY A 321 6.69 -7.53 -15.13
C GLY A 321 7.88 -6.95 -14.37
N LEU A 322 7.67 -6.43 -13.15
CA LEU A 322 8.71 -5.83 -12.34
C LEU A 322 9.59 -6.90 -11.71
N ARG A 323 10.90 -6.62 -11.63
CA ARG A 323 11.90 -7.52 -11.01
C ARG A 323 12.68 -6.76 -9.93
N PRO A 324 12.36 -6.96 -8.65
CA PRO A 324 13.09 -6.33 -7.55
C PRO A 324 14.56 -6.81 -7.51
N SER A 325 15.47 -5.87 -7.28
CA SER A 325 16.93 -6.15 -7.21
C SER A 325 17.39 -6.39 -5.77
N ALA A 326 16.72 -5.82 -4.79
CA ALA A 326 16.95 -6.04 -3.37
C ALA A 326 15.72 -5.64 -2.55
N ALA A 327 15.66 -6.12 -1.31
CA ALA A 327 14.65 -5.72 -0.34
C ALA A 327 15.31 -5.28 0.97
N VAL A 328 14.71 -4.24 1.58
CA VAL A 328 15.05 -3.75 2.91
C VAL A 328 13.92 -4.11 3.85
N ILE A 329 14.21 -4.83 4.93
CA ILE A 329 13.25 -5.11 6.00
C ILE A 329 13.52 -4.18 7.16
N VAL A 330 12.58 -3.29 7.45
CA VAL A 330 12.67 -2.37 8.58
C VAL A 330 12.29 -3.10 9.87
N ALA A 331 13.14 -3.02 10.85
CA ALA A 331 12.91 -3.53 12.19
C ALA A 331 13.29 -2.48 13.24
N THR A 332 12.72 -2.57 14.43
CA THR A 332 13.06 -1.73 15.58
C THR A 332 13.31 -2.60 16.81
N VAL A 333 14.21 -2.18 17.67
CA VAL A 333 14.43 -2.82 18.97
C VAL A 333 13.11 -2.89 19.77
N ARG A 334 12.32 -1.81 19.72
CA ARG A 334 10.99 -1.76 20.38
C ARG A 334 10.05 -2.84 19.89
N ALA A 335 9.99 -3.06 18.56
CA ALA A 335 9.13 -4.11 18.00
C ALA A 335 9.63 -5.50 18.37
N MET A 336 10.94 -5.73 18.43
CA MET A 336 11.49 -6.99 18.93
C MET A 336 11.10 -7.24 20.39
N LYS A 337 11.26 -6.25 21.28
CA LYS A 337 10.80 -6.35 22.67
C LYS A 337 9.30 -6.67 22.78
N MET A 338 8.46 -6.00 21.98
CA MET A 338 7.01 -6.29 21.98
C MET A 338 6.68 -7.70 21.50
N ASN A 339 7.37 -8.20 20.47
CA ASN A 339 7.25 -9.58 20.01
C ASN A 339 7.80 -10.58 21.05
N GLY A 340 8.74 -10.16 21.88
CA GLY A 340 9.27 -10.89 23.05
C GLY A 340 8.44 -10.75 24.32
N GLY A 341 7.25 -10.12 24.26
CA GLY A 341 6.29 -10.06 25.37
C GLY A 341 6.34 -8.81 26.24
N VAL A 342 7.20 -7.82 25.93
CA VAL A 342 7.29 -6.56 26.70
C VAL A 342 6.08 -5.66 26.40
N ALA A 343 5.48 -5.10 27.43
CA ALA A 343 4.37 -4.15 27.30
C ALA A 343 4.85 -2.80 26.73
N LYS A 344 3.96 -2.09 26.04
CA LYS A 344 4.28 -0.78 25.40
C LYS A 344 4.86 0.25 26.38
N ALA A 345 4.39 0.25 27.64
CA ALA A 345 4.85 1.19 28.66
C ALA A 345 6.32 0.96 29.07
N ASP A 346 6.84 -0.26 28.90
CA ASP A 346 8.15 -0.69 29.43
C ASP A 346 9.23 -0.73 28.35
N LEU A 347 8.91 -0.33 27.10
CA LEU A 347 9.83 -0.38 25.96
C LEU A 347 11.08 0.51 26.09
N GLY A 348 11.05 1.49 26.99
CA GLY A 348 12.19 2.39 27.25
C GLY A 348 13.33 1.75 28.04
N SER A 349 13.11 0.62 28.71
CA SER A 349 14.12 -0.07 29.50
C SER A 349 14.86 -1.12 28.67
N GLU A 350 16.16 -1.28 28.89
CA GLU A 350 16.95 -2.33 28.25
C GLU A 350 16.38 -3.73 28.58
N ASN A 351 16.22 -4.56 27.56
CA ASN A 351 15.82 -5.96 27.72
C ASN A 351 16.29 -6.83 26.56
N VAL A 352 17.55 -7.24 26.61
CA VAL A 352 18.19 -8.06 25.56
C VAL A 352 17.53 -9.43 25.40
N GLU A 353 17.05 -10.03 26.50
CA GLU A 353 16.37 -11.33 26.44
C GLU A 353 15.05 -11.24 25.66
N ALA A 354 14.27 -10.20 25.90
CA ALA A 354 13.04 -9.96 25.15
C ALA A 354 13.32 -9.66 23.66
N VAL A 355 14.40 -8.92 23.36
CA VAL A 355 14.84 -8.71 21.98
C VAL A 355 15.12 -10.04 21.31
N ARG A 356 15.93 -10.93 21.94
CA ARG A 356 16.23 -12.27 21.41
C ARG A 356 14.97 -13.12 21.22
N ALA A 357 14.04 -13.08 22.18
CA ALA A 357 12.78 -13.80 22.11
C ALA A 357 11.86 -13.30 20.97
N GLY A 358 11.94 -12.02 20.62
CA GLY A 358 11.16 -11.41 19.54
C GLY A 358 11.78 -11.54 18.15
N CYS A 359 13.08 -11.78 18.04
CA CYS A 359 13.80 -11.90 16.76
C CYS A 359 13.25 -12.98 15.80
N PRO A 360 12.65 -14.10 16.22
CA PRO A 360 12.02 -15.05 15.30
C PRO A 360 10.95 -14.44 14.37
N ASN A 361 10.26 -13.37 14.80
CA ASN A 361 9.36 -12.61 13.92
C ASN A 361 10.13 -12.03 12.73
N LEU A 362 11.24 -11.34 12.98
CA LEU A 362 12.12 -10.79 11.95
C LEU A 362 12.70 -11.90 11.06
N GLY A 363 13.16 -13.01 11.65
CA GLY A 363 13.69 -14.15 10.90
C GLY A 363 12.69 -14.74 9.92
N ARG A 364 11.41 -14.84 10.31
CA ARG A 364 10.33 -15.28 9.42
C ARG A 364 10.15 -14.33 8.23
N HIS A 365 10.17 -13.02 8.45
CA HIS A 365 10.08 -12.04 7.38
C HIS A 365 11.28 -12.08 6.43
N ILE A 366 12.50 -12.29 6.94
CA ILE A 366 13.70 -12.47 6.12
C ILE A 366 13.54 -13.70 5.22
N ALA A 367 13.20 -14.86 5.80
CA ALA A 367 13.01 -16.10 5.05
C ALA A 367 11.90 -15.97 3.99
N ASN A 368 10.79 -15.31 4.33
CA ASN A 368 9.69 -15.07 3.40
C ASN A 368 10.15 -14.27 2.16
N VAL A 369 10.87 -13.16 2.35
CA VAL A 369 11.36 -12.35 1.22
C VAL A 369 12.41 -13.11 0.40
N GLN A 370 13.34 -13.82 1.06
CA GLN A 370 14.34 -14.64 0.39
C GLN A 370 13.70 -15.76 -0.44
N SER A 371 12.53 -16.30 -0.02
CA SER A 371 11.83 -17.35 -0.77
C SER A 371 11.33 -16.91 -2.14
N PHE A 372 11.23 -15.59 -2.39
CA PHE A 372 10.97 -15.01 -3.71
C PHE A 372 12.23 -14.79 -4.55
N GLY A 373 13.42 -15.20 -4.08
CA GLY A 373 14.70 -15.00 -4.77
C GLY A 373 15.21 -13.55 -4.70
N VAL A 374 14.77 -12.75 -3.71
CA VAL A 374 15.19 -11.36 -3.54
C VAL A 374 16.17 -11.26 -2.38
N PRO A 375 17.40 -10.72 -2.59
CA PRO A 375 18.37 -10.53 -1.53
C PRO A 375 17.88 -9.47 -0.52
N VAL A 376 18.21 -9.69 0.76
CA VAL A 376 17.66 -8.92 1.89
C VAL A 376 18.77 -8.24 2.68
N VAL A 377 18.53 -6.99 3.09
CA VAL A 377 19.22 -6.30 4.17
C VAL A 377 18.20 -5.83 5.20
N VAL A 378 18.54 -5.86 6.48
CA VAL A 378 17.71 -5.36 7.57
C VAL A 378 18.14 -3.94 7.93
N ALA A 379 17.19 -2.99 7.96
CA ALA A 379 17.39 -1.65 8.49
C ALA A 379 16.91 -1.62 9.94
N ILE A 380 17.80 -1.47 10.90
CA ILE A 380 17.44 -1.20 12.30
C ILE A 380 17.17 0.29 12.41
N ASN A 381 15.89 0.67 12.45
CA ASN A 381 15.48 2.06 12.65
C ASN A 381 15.69 2.44 14.13
N HIS A 382 16.70 3.26 14.39
CA HIS A 382 17.20 3.60 15.70
C HIS A 382 16.27 4.56 16.47
N PHE A 383 16.03 4.23 17.74
CA PHE A 383 15.40 5.11 18.72
C PHE A 383 16.40 5.45 19.84
N ALA A 384 16.28 6.65 20.41
CA ALA A 384 17.22 7.15 21.43
C ALA A 384 17.30 6.27 22.72
N THR A 385 16.33 5.38 22.91
CA THR A 385 16.31 4.44 24.04
C THR A 385 16.94 3.09 23.72
N ASP A 386 17.34 2.84 22.47
CA ASP A 386 17.94 1.58 22.08
C ASP A 386 19.37 1.49 22.60
N THR A 387 19.74 0.36 23.22
CA THR A 387 21.08 0.16 23.76
C THR A 387 21.95 -0.62 22.75
N GLU A 388 23.27 -0.47 22.87
CA GLU A 388 24.22 -1.20 22.01
C GLU A 388 24.09 -2.73 22.18
N ALA A 389 23.77 -3.21 23.39
CA ALA A 389 23.55 -4.63 23.65
C ALA A 389 22.31 -5.17 22.93
N GLU A 390 21.23 -4.41 22.90
CA GLU A 390 20.00 -4.75 22.19
C GLU A 390 20.22 -4.75 20.67
N ILE A 391 20.91 -3.72 20.15
CA ILE A 391 21.26 -3.62 18.72
C ILE A 391 22.18 -4.79 18.30
N ALA A 392 23.18 -5.13 19.14
CA ALA A 392 24.08 -6.25 18.89
C ALA A 392 23.32 -7.59 18.83
N ALA A 393 22.33 -7.80 19.70
CA ALA A 393 21.49 -9.00 19.68
C ALA A 393 20.70 -9.14 18.36
N VAL A 394 20.14 -8.04 17.83
CA VAL A 394 19.47 -8.06 16.52
C VAL A 394 20.44 -8.38 15.40
N ARG A 395 21.63 -7.74 15.39
CA ARG A 395 22.66 -7.99 14.37
C ARG A 395 23.15 -9.43 14.36
N GLU A 396 23.43 -9.99 15.53
CA GLU A 396 23.82 -11.39 15.68
C GLU A 396 22.76 -12.34 15.12
N TYR A 397 21.51 -12.12 15.46
CA TYR A 397 20.41 -12.93 14.96
C TYR A 397 20.27 -12.85 13.43
N VAL A 398 20.29 -11.64 12.87
CA VAL A 398 20.16 -11.41 11.43
C VAL A 398 21.32 -12.05 10.65
N ALA A 399 22.55 -11.97 11.17
CA ALA A 399 23.71 -12.64 10.57
C ALA A 399 23.50 -14.16 10.51
N GLY A 400 22.94 -14.76 11.55
CA GLY A 400 22.53 -16.18 11.57
C GLY A 400 21.45 -16.55 10.55
N GLN A 401 20.71 -15.58 10.00
CA GLN A 401 19.72 -15.77 8.93
C GLN A 401 20.32 -15.54 7.52
N GLY A 402 21.62 -15.37 7.39
CA GLY A 402 22.30 -15.11 6.12
C GLY A 402 22.00 -13.72 5.53
N ALA A 403 21.65 -12.75 6.37
CA ALA A 403 21.44 -11.36 6.01
C ALA A 403 22.33 -10.44 6.86
N GLU A 404 22.36 -9.15 6.53
CA GLU A 404 23.09 -8.15 7.30
C GLU A 404 22.12 -7.10 7.86
N ALA A 405 22.40 -6.63 9.09
CA ALA A 405 21.62 -5.58 9.72
C ALA A 405 22.43 -4.29 9.85
N VAL A 406 21.88 -3.19 9.33
CA VAL A 406 22.46 -1.85 9.33
C VAL A 406 21.68 -0.95 10.28
N LEU A 407 22.37 -0.28 11.20
CA LEU A 407 21.76 0.73 12.07
C LEU A 407 21.53 2.01 11.28
N CYS A 408 20.31 2.52 11.34
CA CYS A 408 19.89 3.68 10.57
C CYS A 408 19.40 4.80 11.50
N ARG A 409 19.91 6.01 11.30
CA ARG A 409 19.57 7.23 12.10
C ARG A 409 18.90 8.30 11.25
N HIS A 410 18.30 7.90 10.14
CA HIS A 410 17.70 8.80 9.16
C HIS A 410 16.57 9.68 9.73
N TRP A 411 15.88 9.24 10.78
CA TRP A 411 14.88 10.09 11.45
C TRP A 411 15.51 11.38 12.00
N ALA A 412 16.70 11.29 12.58
CA ALA A 412 17.41 12.44 13.17
C ALA A 412 18.38 13.13 12.19
N GLU A 413 18.95 12.38 11.24
CA GLU A 413 20.08 12.81 10.42
C GLU A 413 19.76 12.86 8.91
N GLY A 414 18.50 12.57 8.51
CA GLY A 414 18.10 12.53 7.11
C GLY A 414 18.89 11.47 6.31
N GLY A 415 19.20 11.76 5.07
CA GLY A 415 19.95 10.86 4.20
C GLY A 415 21.32 10.47 4.73
N ALA A 416 21.99 11.32 5.50
CA ALA A 416 23.28 11.00 6.12
C ALA A 416 23.16 9.80 7.07
N GLY A 417 22.08 9.71 7.83
CA GLY A 417 21.80 8.57 8.72
C GLY A 417 21.44 7.27 7.99
N ALA A 418 21.35 7.29 6.67
CA ALA A 418 21.04 6.13 5.83
C ALA A 418 22.15 5.77 4.83
N GLU A 419 23.30 6.49 4.79
CA GLU A 419 24.37 6.24 3.82
C GLU A 419 24.94 4.80 3.91
N ALA A 420 25.12 4.28 5.13
CA ALA A 420 25.59 2.90 5.33
C ALA A 420 24.59 1.88 4.74
N LEU A 421 23.28 2.10 4.93
CA LEU A 421 22.24 1.29 4.32
C LEU A 421 22.27 1.42 2.79
N ALA A 422 22.44 2.63 2.27
CA ALA A 422 22.52 2.89 0.84
C ALA A 422 23.68 2.13 0.17
N HIS A 423 24.88 2.16 0.75
CA HIS A 423 26.01 1.37 0.26
C HIS A 423 25.71 -0.14 0.24
N LYS A 424 25.06 -0.66 1.29
CA LYS A 424 24.69 -2.07 1.35
C LYS A 424 23.65 -2.45 0.31
N VAL A 425 22.64 -1.61 0.11
CA VAL A 425 21.60 -1.81 -0.91
C VAL A 425 22.19 -1.80 -2.31
N VAL A 426 23.13 -0.88 -2.60
CA VAL A 426 23.86 -0.85 -3.87
C VAL A 426 24.63 -2.14 -4.09
N ALA A 427 25.40 -2.60 -3.08
CA ALA A 427 26.15 -3.84 -3.17
C ALA A 427 25.27 -5.07 -3.46
N LEU A 428 24.09 -5.17 -2.83
CA LEU A 428 23.12 -6.24 -3.08
C LEU A 428 22.52 -6.14 -4.49
N ALA A 429 22.08 -4.95 -4.89
CA ALA A 429 21.41 -4.75 -6.17
C ALA A 429 22.34 -4.91 -7.38
N GLU A 430 23.64 -4.59 -7.24
CA GLU A 430 24.65 -4.75 -8.26
C GLU A 430 25.32 -6.14 -8.23
N GLY A 431 25.17 -6.88 -7.13
CA GLY A 431 25.78 -8.21 -6.94
C GLY A 431 25.20 -9.33 -7.82
N GLY A 432 24.11 -9.08 -8.54
CA GLY A 432 23.54 -10.03 -9.51
C GLY A 432 22.93 -11.30 -8.90
N THR A 433 22.67 -11.32 -7.60
CA THR A 433 22.14 -12.50 -6.88
C THR A 433 20.62 -12.57 -6.86
N ALA A 434 19.92 -11.51 -7.30
CA ALA A 434 18.46 -11.50 -7.36
C ALA A 434 17.95 -12.40 -8.50
N ASP A 435 17.16 -13.40 -8.14
CA ASP A 435 16.47 -14.30 -9.06
C ASP A 435 14.98 -14.35 -8.71
N PHE A 436 14.31 -13.21 -8.87
CA PHE A 436 12.93 -13.04 -8.48
C PHE A 436 11.98 -13.97 -9.24
N ALA A 437 11.17 -14.70 -8.48
CA ALA A 437 10.05 -15.49 -8.98
C ALA A 437 8.83 -15.35 -8.07
N PRO A 438 7.60 -15.29 -8.62
CA PRO A 438 6.37 -15.36 -7.84
C PRO A 438 6.27 -16.67 -7.05
N LEU A 439 5.49 -16.65 -5.96
CA LEU A 439 5.35 -17.78 -5.05
C LEU A 439 4.69 -19.01 -5.69
N TYR A 440 3.82 -18.78 -6.66
CA TYR A 440 3.05 -19.82 -7.36
C TYR A 440 2.85 -19.45 -8.84
N PRO A 441 2.66 -20.45 -9.74
CA PRO A 441 2.37 -20.20 -11.14
C PRO A 441 0.89 -19.78 -11.37
N ASP A 442 0.63 -19.06 -12.46
CA ASP A 442 -0.74 -18.62 -12.82
C ASP A 442 -1.72 -19.77 -12.99
N ALA A 443 -1.25 -20.93 -13.50
CA ALA A 443 -2.07 -22.11 -13.75
C ALA A 443 -2.51 -22.86 -12.48
N MET A 444 -1.98 -22.53 -11.30
CA MET A 444 -2.41 -23.11 -10.02
C MET A 444 -3.86 -22.73 -9.71
N GLY A 445 -4.66 -23.64 -9.14
CA GLY A 445 -6.02 -23.37 -8.72
C GLY A 445 -6.11 -22.28 -7.66
N LEU A 446 -7.23 -21.55 -7.60
CA LEU A 446 -7.39 -20.42 -6.69
C LEU A 446 -7.27 -20.83 -5.21
N PHE A 447 -7.87 -21.95 -4.84
CA PHE A 447 -7.77 -22.45 -3.47
C PHE A 447 -6.33 -22.90 -3.13
N ASP A 448 -5.65 -23.56 -4.07
CA ASP A 448 -4.26 -24.00 -3.90
C ASP A 448 -3.30 -22.81 -3.77
N LYS A 449 -3.58 -21.68 -4.44
CA LYS A 449 -2.85 -20.41 -4.26
C LYS A 449 -3.00 -19.88 -2.82
N ILE A 450 -4.24 -19.93 -2.30
CA ILE A 450 -4.54 -19.54 -0.90
C ILE A 450 -3.76 -20.44 0.07
N GLU A 451 -3.79 -21.77 -0.11
CA GLU A 451 -3.04 -22.73 0.70
C GLU A 451 -1.53 -22.49 0.61
N THR A 452 -1.02 -22.20 -0.58
CA THR A 452 0.41 -21.92 -0.80
C THR A 452 0.86 -20.69 -0.02
N ILE A 453 0.11 -19.59 -0.06
CA ILE A 453 0.43 -18.39 0.73
C ILE A 453 0.34 -18.71 2.22
N ALA A 454 -0.73 -19.34 2.67
CA ALA A 454 -0.95 -19.65 4.07
C ALA A 454 0.15 -20.56 4.66
N THR A 455 0.56 -21.59 3.93
CA THR A 455 1.56 -22.56 4.40
C THR A 455 2.99 -22.04 4.28
N ARG A 456 3.34 -21.39 3.16
CA ARG A 456 4.71 -20.95 2.91
C ARG A 456 5.06 -19.62 3.56
N ILE A 457 4.12 -18.65 3.59
CA ILE A 457 4.36 -17.30 4.12
C ILE A 457 3.93 -17.19 5.58
N TYR A 458 2.75 -17.76 5.94
CA TYR A 458 2.24 -17.65 7.31
C TYR A 458 2.61 -18.86 8.18
N HIS A 459 3.15 -19.93 7.61
CA HIS A 459 3.44 -21.21 8.27
C HIS A 459 2.22 -21.80 8.97
N ALA A 460 1.04 -21.63 8.35
CA ALA A 460 -0.18 -22.26 8.82
C ALA A 460 -0.10 -23.79 8.65
N GLY A 461 -0.75 -24.51 9.55
CA GLY A 461 -0.88 -25.97 9.47
C GLY A 461 -2.01 -26.42 8.55
N ALA A 462 -3.02 -25.56 8.35
CA ALA A 462 -4.17 -25.85 7.49
C ALA A 462 -4.89 -24.56 7.07
N VAL A 463 -5.63 -24.67 5.95
CA VAL A 463 -6.61 -23.68 5.52
C VAL A 463 -7.99 -24.32 5.54
N THR A 464 -8.97 -23.62 6.11
CA THR A 464 -10.37 -24.06 6.12
C THR A 464 -11.23 -23.07 5.35
N ALA A 465 -12.23 -23.59 4.66
CA ALA A 465 -13.24 -22.80 3.95
C ALA A 465 -14.55 -23.58 3.93
N GLU A 466 -15.66 -22.86 4.11
CA GLU A 466 -16.98 -23.45 3.93
C GLU A 466 -17.20 -23.89 2.48
N ARG A 467 -18.12 -24.84 2.27
CA ARG A 467 -18.43 -25.35 0.94
C ARG A 467 -18.81 -24.24 -0.03
N ALA A 468 -19.61 -23.26 0.41
CA ALA A 468 -20.03 -22.14 -0.43
C ALA A 468 -18.85 -21.32 -0.97
N VAL A 469 -17.79 -21.13 -0.17
CA VAL A 469 -16.55 -20.45 -0.59
C VAL A 469 -15.80 -21.26 -1.64
N ARG A 470 -15.66 -22.57 -1.43
CA ARG A 470 -15.00 -23.48 -2.39
C ARG A 470 -15.75 -23.57 -3.70
N ASP A 471 -17.08 -23.70 -3.64
CA ASP A 471 -17.96 -23.72 -4.82
C ASP A 471 -17.85 -22.40 -5.61
N GLN A 472 -17.73 -21.26 -4.92
CA GLN A 472 -17.56 -19.95 -5.56
C GLN A 472 -16.20 -19.82 -6.26
N LEU A 473 -15.11 -20.27 -5.64
CA LEU A 473 -13.79 -20.29 -6.28
C LEU A 473 -13.78 -21.18 -7.52
N ALA A 474 -14.35 -22.39 -7.43
CA ALA A 474 -14.47 -23.30 -8.56
C ALA A 474 -15.32 -22.69 -9.71
N ALA A 475 -16.40 -21.96 -9.38
CA ALA A 475 -17.20 -21.26 -10.38
C ALA A 475 -16.40 -20.17 -11.10
N TRP A 476 -15.55 -19.42 -10.39
CA TRP A 476 -14.68 -18.42 -11.01
C TRP A 476 -13.57 -19.06 -11.86
N GLU A 477 -13.01 -20.19 -11.44
CA GLU A 477 -12.06 -20.94 -12.27
C GLU A 477 -12.71 -21.40 -13.58
N ALA A 478 -13.93 -21.95 -13.51
CA ALA A 478 -14.70 -22.35 -14.68
C ALA A 478 -15.08 -21.16 -15.59
N ALA A 479 -15.23 -19.95 -15.02
CA ALA A 479 -15.48 -18.71 -15.74
C ALA A 479 -14.20 -18.08 -16.33
N GLY A 480 -13.02 -18.71 -16.18
CA GLY A 480 -11.75 -18.25 -16.74
C GLY A 480 -10.90 -17.38 -15.80
N TYR A 481 -11.29 -17.18 -14.54
CA TYR A 481 -10.55 -16.37 -13.57
C TYR A 481 -9.50 -17.16 -12.76
N GLY A 482 -9.32 -18.45 -13.02
CA GLY A 482 -8.38 -19.32 -12.29
C GLY A 482 -6.92 -18.85 -12.34
N HIS A 483 -6.54 -18.10 -13.37
CA HIS A 483 -5.19 -17.55 -13.55
C HIS A 483 -4.90 -16.34 -12.64
N LEU A 484 -5.91 -15.74 -12.01
CA LEU A 484 -5.74 -14.54 -11.20
C LEU A 484 -4.93 -14.84 -9.92
N PRO A 485 -4.05 -13.91 -9.49
CA PRO A 485 -3.41 -13.99 -8.19
C PRO A 485 -4.42 -13.76 -7.06
N VAL A 486 -4.04 -14.17 -5.86
CA VAL A 486 -4.86 -14.05 -4.65
C VAL A 486 -4.32 -12.93 -3.76
N CYS A 487 -5.23 -12.12 -3.25
CA CYS A 487 -4.99 -11.09 -2.24
C CYS A 487 -5.51 -11.60 -0.88
N MET A 488 -4.63 -12.05 0.00
CA MET A 488 -5.00 -12.49 1.34
C MET A 488 -5.35 -11.29 2.23
N ALA A 489 -6.57 -11.26 2.76
CA ALA A 489 -7.07 -10.23 3.64
C ALA A 489 -7.19 -10.76 5.07
N LYS A 490 -6.22 -10.42 5.92
CA LYS A 490 -6.15 -10.82 7.33
C LYS A 490 -5.62 -9.69 8.21
N THR A 491 -5.59 -9.90 9.52
CA THR A 491 -4.94 -8.98 10.45
C THR A 491 -3.47 -8.76 10.07
N GLN A 492 -3.00 -7.52 10.19
CA GLN A 492 -1.60 -7.16 9.96
C GLN A 492 -0.68 -7.44 11.15
N TYR A 493 -1.22 -7.74 12.32
CA TYR A 493 -0.47 -7.82 13.59
C TYR A 493 0.14 -9.20 13.87
N SER A 494 -0.19 -10.20 13.08
CA SER A 494 0.28 -11.58 13.26
C SER A 494 0.37 -12.31 11.92
N PHE A 495 1.20 -13.32 11.82
CA PHE A 495 1.16 -14.29 10.72
C PHE A 495 -0.14 -15.10 10.69
N SER A 496 -0.80 -15.25 11.84
CA SER A 496 -2.12 -15.90 11.96
C SER A 496 -3.27 -14.92 11.68
N THR A 497 -4.50 -15.38 11.86
CA THR A 497 -5.70 -14.54 11.88
C THR A 497 -6.06 -14.00 13.26
N ASP A 498 -5.32 -14.39 14.30
CA ASP A 498 -5.45 -13.88 15.66
C ASP A 498 -4.39 -12.79 15.92
N PRO A 499 -4.78 -11.50 16.10
CA PRO A 499 -3.84 -10.40 16.31
C PRO A 499 -3.05 -10.51 17.64
N THR A 500 -3.44 -11.38 18.54
CA THR A 500 -2.77 -11.58 19.83
C THR A 500 -1.62 -12.57 19.75
N LEU A 501 -1.58 -13.43 18.75
CA LEU A 501 -0.49 -14.39 18.51
C LEU A 501 0.71 -13.68 17.88
N ARG A 502 1.56 -13.12 18.71
CA ARG A 502 2.78 -12.40 18.29
C ARG A 502 3.95 -13.34 18.01
N GLY A 503 5.08 -12.77 17.61
CA GLY A 503 6.28 -13.52 17.29
C GLY A 503 6.20 -14.24 15.96
N ALA A 504 6.49 -15.53 15.93
CA ALA A 504 6.47 -16.35 14.72
C ALA A 504 5.60 -17.62 14.92
N PRO A 505 4.26 -17.46 15.06
CA PRO A 505 3.37 -18.60 15.25
C PRO A 505 3.40 -19.55 14.05
N SER A 506 3.24 -20.84 14.29
CA SER A 506 3.20 -21.90 13.28
C SER A 506 2.09 -22.90 13.58
N GLY A 507 1.66 -23.66 12.57
CA GLY A 507 0.68 -24.74 12.74
C GLY A 507 -0.76 -24.27 13.02
N HIS A 508 -1.00 -22.96 13.00
CA HIS A 508 -2.35 -22.38 13.15
C HIS A 508 -3.21 -22.63 11.91
N VAL A 509 -4.52 -22.46 12.04
CA VAL A 509 -5.47 -22.61 10.94
C VAL A 509 -5.81 -21.22 10.40
N ILE A 510 -5.84 -21.09 9.06
CA ILE A 510 -6.35 -19.90 8.36
C ILE A 510 -7.77 -20.18 7.87
N PRO A 511 -8.82 -19.57 8.48
CA PRO A 511 -10.18 -19.71 8.01
C PRO A 511 -10.46 -18.70 6.89
N VAL A 512 -10.82 -19.16 5.70
CA VAL A 512 -11.36 -18.33 4.62
C VAL A 512 -12.87 -18.19 4.79
N ARG A 513 -13.31 -17.01 5.19
CA ARG A 513 -14.73 -16.73 5.48
C ARG A 513 -15.52 -16.31 4.26
N GLU A 514 -14.88 -15.55 3.38
CA GLU A 514 -15.49 -14.95 2.20
C GLU A 514 -14.45 -14.82 1.10
N VAL A 515 -14.87 -14.86 -0.14
CA VAL A 515 -14.03 -14.51 -1.30
C VAL A 515 -14.73 -13.47 -2.16
N ARG A 516 -13.96 -12.54 -2.73
CA ARG A 516 -14.45 -11.49 -3.62
C ARG A 516 -13.65 -11.47 -4.91
N LEU A 517 -14.32 -11.34 -6.03
CA LEU A 517 -13.69 -11.19 -7.33
C LEU A 517 -13.53 -9.71 -7.64
N ALA A 518 -12.30 -9.23 -7.70
CA ALA A 518 -11.93 -7.92 -8.22
C ALA A 518 -11.47 -8.09 -9.68
N ALA A 519 -12.43 -8.33 -10.58
CA ALA A 519 -12.16 -8.74 -11.96
C ALA A 519 -11.45 -7.63 -12.75
N GLY A 520 -11.80 -6.37 -12.54
CA GLY A 520 -11.14 -5.22 -13.17
C GLY A 520 -9.71 -5.01 -12.67
N ALA A 521 -9.49 -5.09 -11.36
CA ALA A 521 -8.15 -5.07 -10.77
C ALA A 521 -7.35 -6.33 -11.13
N GLY A 522 -8.05 -7.45 -11.36
CA GLY A 522 -7.48 -8.72 -11.79
C GLY A 522 -6.82 -9.50 -10.65
N PHE A 523 -7.48 -9.63 -9.52
CA PHE A 523 -7.13 -10.54 -8.43
C PHE A 523 -8.38 -11.02 -7.68
N VAL A 524 -8.23 -12.09 -6.93
CA VAL A 524 -9.26 -12.62 -6.03
C VAL A 524 -8.88 -12.25 -4.59
N VAL A 525 -9.81 -11.67 -3.82
CA VAL A 525 -9.61 -11.38 -2.40
C VAL A 525 -10.10 -12.55 -1.57
N ALA A 526 -9.26 -13.09 -0.69
CA ALA A 526 -9.61 -14.11 0.28
C ALA A 526 -9.65 -13.49 1.68
N ILE A 527 -10.84 -13.36 2.25
CA ILE A 527 -11.06 -12.75 3.56
C ILE A 527 -10.92 -13.81 4.64
N CYS A 528 -9.86 -13.70 5.44
CA CYS A 528 -9.43 -14.68 6.43
C CYS A 528 -9.57 -14.20 7.88
N GLY A 529 -10.43 -13.23 8.14
CA GLY A 529 -10.63 -12.67 9.47
C GLY A 529 -11.66 -11.57 9.47
N GLU A 530 -11.70 -10.78 10.52
CA GLU A 530 -12.53 -9.57 10.58
C GLU A 530 -11.79 -8.44 9.85
N ILE A 531 -12.12 -8.23 8.59
CA ILE A 531 -11.56 -7.16 7.78
C ILE A 531 -12.60 -6.06 7.62
N MET A 532 -12.21 -4.84 7.97
CA MET A 532 -13.06 -3.67 7.87
C MET A 532 -12.72 -2.88 6.62
N THR A 533 -13.65 -2.84 5.68
CA THR A 533 -13.58 -2.00 4.48
C THR A 533 -14.12 -0.60 4.71
N MET A 534 -14.78 -0.35 5.84
CA MET A 534 -15.16 0.96 6.36
C MET A 534 -14.74 1.05 7.83
N PRO A 535 -13.53 1.57 8.13
CA PRO A 535 -13.07 1.78 9.50
C PRO A 535 -13.99 2.76 10.25
N GLY A 536 -14.09 2.62 11.57
CA GLY A 536 -14.74 3.62 12.41
C GLY A 536 -13.70 4.58 13.01
N LEU A 537 -14.13 5.78 13.37
CA LEU A 537 -13.33 6.65 14.21
C LEU A 537 -13.07 5.97 15.58
N PRO A 538 -11.87 6.09 16.16
CA PRO A 538 -11.56 5.59 17.49
C PRO A 538 -12.29 6.38 18.57
N ARG A 539 -12.16 5.96 19.83
CA ARG A 539 -12.79 6.67 20.95
C ARG A 539 -12.33 8.13 21.07
N VAL A 540 -11.06 8.40 20.80
CA VAL A 540 -10.46 9.73 20.73
C VAL A 540 -9.80 9.84 19.36
N PRO A 541 -10.48 10.41 18.36
CA PRO A 541 -9.92 10.57 17.03
C PRO A 541 -8.92 11.73 16.95
N SER A 542 -7.96 11.65 16.05
CA SER A 542 -7.02 12.75 15.77
C SER A 542 -7.74 14.05 15.37
N ALA A 543 -8.94 13.95 14.82
CA ALA A 543 -9.79 15.08 14.49
C ALA A 543 -10.07 16.02 15.68
N GLU A 544 -10.02 15.55 16.93
CA GLU A 544 -10.20 16.39 18.13
C GLU A 544 -9.04 17.36 18.37
N THR A 545 -7.86 17.06 17.85
CA THR A 545 -6.64 17.86 18.03
C THR A 545 -6.23 18.62 16.78
N ILE A 546 -6.69 18.20 15.60
CA ILE A 546 -6.39 18.88 14.33
C ILE A 546 -7.20 20.17 14.24
N ARG A 547 -6.51 21.30 14.10
CA ARG A 547 -7.13 22.63 14.01
C ARG A 547 -6.23 23.63 13.28
N LEU A 548 -6.76 24.79 13.00
CA LEU A 548 -5.96 25.94 12.56
C LEU A 548 -5.57 26.81 13.76
N ASN A 549 -4.31 27.25 13.78
CA ASN A 549 -3.87 28.28 14.72
C ASN A 549 -4.27 29.70 14.25
N ALA A 550 -3.95 30.71 15.04
CA ALA A 550 -4.29 32.11 14.72
C ALA A 550 -3.63 32.64 13.42
N ALA A 551 -2.59 32.00 12.94
CA ALA A 551 -1.93 32.30 11.67
C ALA A 551 -2.50 31.52 10.47
N GLY A 552 -3.56 30.70 10.68
CA GLY A 552 -4.15 29.85 9.65
C GLY A 552 -3.34 28.60 9.31
N GLN A 553 -2.39 28.22 10.16
CA GLN A 553 -1.58 27.02 9.96
C GLN A 553 -2.20 25.83 10.68
N VAL A 554 -2.07 24.64 10.08
CA VAL A 554 -2.59 23.40 10.67
C VAL A 554 -1.77 22.98 11.88
N GLU A 555 -2.43 22.61 12.97
CA GLU A 555 -1.84 22.01 14.17
C GLU A 555 -2.45 20.63 14.41
N GLY A 556 -1.71 19.75 15.06
CA GLY A 556 -2.18 18.42 15.46
C GLY A 556 -2.26 17.39 14.33
N LEU A 557 -1.73 17.70 13.15
CA LEU A 557 -1.76 16.76 12.01
C LEU A 557 -0.69 15.65 12.14
N PHE A 558 0.32 15.77 12.96
CA PHE A 558 1.34 14.75 13.34
C PHE A 558 2.49 15.44 14.13
#